data_99a07f18179a6c563d91c3c0e08a5c39
#
_entry.id   99a07f18179a6c563d91c3c0e08a5c39
#
_cell.length_a   1.000
_cell.length_b   1.000
_cell.length_c   1.000
_cell.angle_alpha   90.00
_cell.angle_beta   90.00
_cell.angle_gamma   90.00
#
_symmetry.space_group_name_H-M   'P 1'
#
loop_
_entity.id
_entity.type
_entity.pdbx_description
1 polymer ?
#
loop_
_entity_poly.entity_id
_entity_poly.type
_entity_poly.pdbx_seq_one_letter_code
_entity_poly.pdbx_strand_id
1 'polypeptide(L)'
;MVDYTEGSGKQYHTGVGPSDIGKYVILPGDPKRCAKIAEHFENPRLVADVREYVTYTGTLCGQKVSVTSTGIGGPSASIAIDELAKCGAHTFIRVGTCGGMQENVLGGDVVIATGAVRMEGTSREFAPIEYPAVSDFGVTAALKNAAESLGISHHLGVVQCKDSFFGQHEPEIMPVSYELENKWQAWLRMGCLASEMESAALFIAGQFLRVRVGSCFLVVANQERAKKGLENKQVHDTEIAIKVAVEAMKELIKKDCNS
;
A
#
# COMPACT_ATOMS: atom_id res chain seq x y z
N MET A 1 12.42 8.65 25.66
CA MET A 1 12.19 7.84 24.42
C MET A 1 13.52 7.20 24.08
N VAL A 2 13.53 5.90 23.78
CA VAL A 2 14.79 5.23 23.41
C VAL A 2 15.21 5.75 22.05
N ASP A 3 16.49 6.16 21.92
CA ASP A 3 17.06 6.57 20.62
C ASP A 3 17.59 5.33 19.89
N TYR A 4 16.81 4.83 18.94
CA TYR A 4 17.22 3.72 18.08
C TYR A 4 18.14 4.14 16.93
N THR A 5 18.47 5.44 16.79
CA THR A 5 19.41 5.91 15.74
C THR A 5 20.88 5.64 16.12
N GLU A 6 21.14 5.22 17.36
CA GLU A 6 22.50 5.00 17.89
C GLU A 6 23.43 6.21 17.66
N GLY A 7 22.86 7.42 17.67
CA GLY A 7 23.58 8.66 17.41
C GLY A 7 23.97 8.92 15.96
N SER A 8 23.61 8.03 15.02
CA SER A 8 23.87 8.20 13.57
C SER A 8 22.97 9.23 12.91
N GLY A 9 21.83 9.58 13.54
CA GLY A 9 20.78 10.40 12.95
C GLY A 9 19.95 9.66 11.88
N LYS A 10 20.20 8.37 11.68
CA LYS A 10 19.48 7.50 10.75
C LYS A 10 18.58 6.51 11.49
N GLN A 11 17.42 6.24 10.94
CA GLN A 11 16.48 5.27 11.49
C GLN A 11 17.06 3.85 11.43
N TYR A 12 16.79 3.07 12.45
CA TYR A 12 17.44 1.77 12.66
C TYR A 12 17.11 0.73 11.57
N HIS A 13 15.85 0.67 11.13
CA HIS A 13 15.45 -0.33 10.15
C HIS A 13 15.59 0.16 8.71
N THR A 14 15.12 1.36 8.42
CA THR A 14 15.13 1.91 7.04
C THR A 14 16.48 2.53 6.64
N GLY A 15 17.35 2.84 7.59
CA GLY A 15 18.65 3.43 7.34
C GLY A 15 18.64 4.86 6.78
N VAL A 16 17.47 5.53 6.81
CA VAL A 16 17.31 6.90 6.31
C VAL A 16 17.26 7.92 7.45
N GLY A 17 17.67 9.14 7.16
CA GLY A 17 17.51 10.30 8.03
C GLY A 17 16.63 11.39 7.40
N PRO A 18 16.33 12.48 8.14
CA PRO A 18 15.47 13.55 7.64
C PRO A 18 15.95 14.23 6.36
N SER A 19 17.27 14.28 6.14
CA SER A 19 17.85 14.86 4.91
C SER A 19 17.76 13.93 3.70
N ASP A 20 17.55 12.62 3.92
CA ASP A 20 17.62 11.61 2.87
C ASP A 20 16.32 11.51 2.07
N ILE A 21 15.18 11.78 2.71
CA ILE A 21 13.84 11.53 2.13
C ILE A 21 13.04 12.82 1.89
N GLY A 22 12.01 12.70 1.05
CA GLY A 22 11.00 13.74 0.82
C GLY A 22 9.80 13.63 1.75
N LYS A 23 8.93 14.65 1.70
CA LYS A 23 7.66 14.67 2.45
C LYS A 23 6.61 13.70 1.89
N TYR A 24 6.78 13.30 0.64
CA TYR A 24 5.87 12.45 -0.13
C TYR A 24 6.59 11.14 -0.44
N VAL A 25 5.97 10.02 -0.09
CA VAL A 25 6.61 8.70 -0.22
C VAL A 25 5.67 7.70 -0.89
N ILE A 26 6.20 6.98 -1.88
CA ILE A 26 5.52 5.81 -2.46
C ILE A 26 6.06 4.55 -1.80
N LEU A 27 5.16 3.64 -1.41
CA LEU A 27 5.47 2.44 -0.65
C LEU A 27 5.14 1.16 -1.45
N PRO A 28 6.05 0.63 -2.30
CA PRO A 28 5.91 -0.72 -2.82
C PRO A 28 6.26 -1.78 -1.77
N GLY A 29 5.76 -3.00 -1.91
CA GLY A 29 6.20 -4.13 -1.07
C GLY A 29 7.56 -4.64 -1.49
N ASP A 30 7.74 -4.93 -2.78
CA ASP A 30 8.95 -5.50 -3.35
C ASP A 30 10.06 -4.44 -3.54
N PRO A 31 11.27 -4.65 -2.95
CA PRO A 31 12.43 -3.76 -3.14
C PRO A 31 12.78 -3.49 -4.61
N LYS A 32 12.60 -4.48 -5.48
CA LYS A 32 12.89 -4.34 -6.92
C LYS A 32 12.00 -3.33 -7.64
N ARG A 33 10.81 -3.01 -7.08
CA ARG A 33 9.94 -1.99 -7.64
C ARG A 33 10.41 -0.57 -7.34
N CYS A 34 11.27 -0.37 -6.33
CA CYS A 34 11.74 0.97 -5.97
C CYS A 34 12.48 1.64 -7.12
N ALA A 35 13.34 0.93 -7.82
CA ALA A 35 14.07 1.46 -8.98
C ALA A 35 13.08 1.85 -10.10
N LYS A 36 12.10 0.98 -10.44
CA LYS A 36 11.08 1.27 -11.45
C LYS A 36 10.25 2.51 -11.13
N ILE A 37 9.84 2.67 -9.86
CA ILE A 37 9.08 3.85 -9.43
C ILE A 37 9.98 5.09 -9.49
N ALA A 38 11.23 4.97 -9.10
CA ALA A 38 12.20 6.07 -9.12
C ALA A 38 12.50 6.58 -10.54
N GLU A 39 12.36 5.76 -11.58
CA GLU A 39 12.48 6.19 -12.99
C GLU A 39 11.48 7.31 -13.37
N HIS A 40 10.37 7.44 -12.65
CA HIS A 40 9.40 8.52 -12.82
C HIS A 40 9.79 9.84 -12.11
N PHE A 41 10.88 9.85 -11.33
CA PHE A 41 11.37 11.03 -10.62
C PHE A 41 12.48 11.71 -11.42
N GLU A 42 12.66 12.99 -11.21
CA GLU A 42 13.83 13.74 -11.70
C GLU A 42 15.02 13.48 -10.78
N ASN A 43 16.19 13.17 -11.36
CA ASN A 43 17.45 12.95 -10.63
C ASN A 43 17.33 11.93 -9.48
N PRO A 44 16.78 10.73 -9.72
CA PRO A 44 16.64 9.73 -8.67
C PRO A 44 18.00 9.20 -8.21
N ARG A 45 18.13 8.96 -6.92
CA ARG A 45 19.34 8.34 -6.35
C ARG A 45 18.94 7.33 -5.27
N LEU A 46 19.67 6.23 -5.18
CA LEU A 46 19.59 5.30 -4.06
C LEU A 46 20.16 5.99 -2.81
N VAL A 47 19.40 6.01 -1.71
CA VAL A 47 19.80 6.64 -0.46
C VAL A 47 19.97 5.66 0.69
N ALA A 48 19.27 4.52 0.64
CA ALA A 48 19.42 3.42 1.59
C ALA A 48 19.04 2.08 0.95
N ASP A 49 19.70 1.02 1.38
CA ASP A 49 19.42 -0.38 1.04
C ASP A 49 19.73 -1.21 2.30
N VAL A 50 18.72 -1.35 3.17
CA VAL A 50 18.86 -2.00 4.47
C VAL A 50 17.69 -2.95 4.67
N ARG A 51 17.97 -4.23 4.89
CA ARG A 51 16.95 -5.28 5.05
C ARG A 51 16.02 -5.32 3.82
N GLU A 52 14.70 -5.32 4.07
CA GLU A 52 13.66 -5.21 3.04
C GLU A 52 13.38 -3.76 2.59
N TYR A 53 14.03 -2.76 3.20
CA TYR A 53 13.80 -1.35 2.95
C TYR A 53 14.85 -0.78 1.98
N VAL A 54 14.47 -0.66 0.73
CA VAL A 54 15.26 0.03 -0.31
C VAL A 54 14.63 1.38 -0.57
N THR A 55 15.41 2.46 -0.44
CA THR A 55 14.91 3.82 -0.60
C THR A 55 15.64 4.55 -1.72
N TYR A 56 14.86 5.06 -2.68
CA TYR A 56 15.32 6.05 -3.65
C TYR A 56 14.67 7.40 -3.37
N THR A 57 15.40 8.47 -3.62
CA THR A 57 14.88 9.84 -3.50
C THR A 57 15.24 10.63 -4.75
N GLY A 58 14.29 11.42 -5.22
CA GLY A 58 14.43 12.32 -6.37
C GLY A 58 13.48 13.50 -6.24
N THR A 59 13.11 14.08 -7.35
CA THR A 59 12.20 15.24 -7.42
C THR A 59 10.97 14.94 -8.29
N LEU A 60 9.82 15.43 -7.88
CA LEU A 60 8.57 15.36 -8.64
C LEU A 60 7.82 16.68 -8.46
N CYS A 61 7.47 17.36 -9.56
CA CYS A 61 6.84 18.70 -9.52
C CYS A 61 7.61 19.69 -8.62
N GLY A 62 8.94 19.68 -8.66
CA GLY A 62 9.79 20.57 -7.86
C GLY A 62 9.90 20.23 -6.36
N GLN A 63 9.25 19.17 -5.89
CA GLN A 63 9.31 18.72 -4.50
C GLN A 63 10.13 17.45 -4.36
N LYS A 64 10.87 17.33 -3.26
CA LYS A 64 11.58 16.10 -2.93
C LYS A 64 10.57 14.99 -2.63
N VAL A 65 10.70 13.88 -3.33
CA VAL A 65 9.86 12.67 -3.19
C VAL A 65 10.75 11.46 -2.96
N SER A 66 10.19 10.46 -2.31
CA SER A 66 10.89 9.19 -2.10
C SER A 66 10.03 8.00 -2.45
N VAL A 67 10.67 6.90 -2.72
CA VAL A 67 10.08 5.58 -2.74
C VAL A 67 10.84 4.68 -1.79
N THR A 68 10.12 3.98 -0.90
CA THR A 68 10.71 3.04 0.06
C THR A 68 9.93 1.74 0.04
N SER A 69 10.60 0.61 -0.15
CA SER A 69 9.95 -0.70 -0.04
C SER A 69 9.58 -1.03 1.42
N THR A 70 8.53 -1.81 1.58
CA THR A 70 8.03 -2.18 2.92
C THR A 70 8.24 -3.65 3.25
N GLY A 71 8.65 -4.48 2.29
CA GLY A 71 8.51 -5.92 2.43
C GLY A 71 7.04 -6.34 2.40
N ILE A 72 6.72 -7.48 3.00
CA ILE A 72 5.37 -8.05 3.07
C ILE A 72 4.84 -7.99 4.50
N GLY A 73 3.58 -7.57 4.62
CA GLY A 73 2.81 -7.65 5.85
C GLY A 73 2.84 -6.42 6.73
N GLY A 74 1.89 -6.37 7.65
CA GLY A 74 1.66 -5.24 8.55
C GLY A 74 2.86 -4.84 9.40
N PRO A 75 3.58 -5.77 10.07
CA PRO A 75 4.72 -5.44 10.93
C PRO A 75 5.81 -4.65 10.20
N SER A 76 6.25 -5.14 9.04
CA SER A 76 7.27 -4.48 8.23
C SER A 76 6.80 -3.13 7.67
N ALA A 77 5.57 -3.07 7.17
CA ALA A 77 4.99 -1.83 6.64
C ALA A 77 4.81 -0.75 7.73
N SER A 78 4.43 -1.14 8.94
CA SER A 78 4.25 -0.20 10.07
C SER A 78 5.58 0.38 10.55
N ILE A 79 6.66 -0.40 10.56
CA ILE A 79 8.01 0.09 10.85
C ILE A 79 8.42 1.15 9.79
N ALA A 80 8.20 0.85 8.51
CA ALA A 80 8.55 1.78 7.44
C ALA A 80 7.85 3.13 7.60
N ILE A 81 6.51 3.14 7.76
CA ILE A 81 5.76 4.40 7.87
C ILE A 81 6.13 5.19 9.13
N ASP A 82 6.35 4.51 10.27
CA ASP A 82 6.74 5.15 11.52
C ASP A 82 8.10 5.86 11.41
N GLU A 83 9.11 5.16 10.88
CA GLU A 83 10.44 5.72 10.72
C GLU A 83 10.49 6.84 9.66
N LEU A 84 9.78 6.69 8.55
CA LEU A 84 9.69 7.71 7.51
C LEU A 84 8.93 8.95 8.00
N ALA A 85 7.87 8.79 8.80
CA ALA A 85 7.15 9.91 9.41
C ALA A 85 8.04 10.66 10.42
N LYS A 86 8.86 9.96 11.22
CA LYS A 86 9.89 10.57 12.09
C LYS A 86 10.92 11.37 11.31
N CYS A 87 11.19 11.00 10.07
CA CYS A 87 12.04 11.75 9.15
C CYS A 87 11.34 12.91 8.43
N GLY A 88 10.06 13.17 8.72
CA GLY A 88 9.29 14.30 8.19
C GLY A 88 8.42 13.98 6.97
N ALA A 89 8.28 12.72 6.58
CA ALA A 89 7.31 12.33 5.56
C ALA A 89 5.88 12.41 6.13
N HIS A 90 4.93 12.90 5.32
CA HIS A 90 3.55 13.12 5.78
C HIS A 90 2.48 12.65 4.79
N THR A 91 2.86 12.20 3.60
CA THR A 91 1.92 11.70 2.58
C THR A 91 2.47 10.44 1.96
N PHE A 92 1.69 9.38 2.03
CA PHE A 92 2.10 8.04 1.63
C PHE A 92 1.09 7.45 0.66
N ILE A 93 1.57 6.86 -0.44
CA ILE A 93 0.78 6.05 -1.36
C ILE A 93 1.39 4.66 -1.42
N ARG A 94 0.66 3.65 -0.94
CA ARG A 94 1.05 2.28 -1.15
C ARG A 94 0.70 1.83 -2.57
N VAL A 95 1.67 1.21 -3.23
CA VAL A 95 1.50 0.56 -4.53
C VAL A 95 1.79 -0.92 -4.40
N GLY A 96 0.76 -1.74 -4.53
CA GLY A 96 0.88 -3.17 -4.34
C GLY A 96 0.28 -4.00 -5.46
N THR A 97 0.11 -5.28 -5.13
CA THR A 97 -0.67 -6.25 -5.90
C THR A 97 -1.75 -6.83 -5.01
N CYS A 98 -2.85 -7.27 -5.59
CA CYS A 98 -3.95 -7.90 -4.88
C CYS A 98 -4.56 -9.05 -5.68
N GLY A 99 -5.29 -9.90 -5.00
CA GLY A 99 -6.20 -10.85 -5.63
C GLY A 99 -7.63 -10.27 -5.68
N GLY A 100 -8.26 -10.28 -6.84
CA GLY A 100 -9.66 -9.84 -6.98
C GLY A 100 -10.62 -10.78 -6.22
N MET A 101 -11.67 -10.21 -5.64
CA MET A 101 -12.69 -10.94 -4.88
C MET A 101 -14.08 -10.87 -5.54
N GLN A 102 -14.46 -9.75 -6.16
CA GLN A 102 -15.75 -9.62 -6.86
C GLN A 102 -15.59 -10.00 -8.35
N GLU A 103 -16.61 -10.58 -8.96
CA GLU A 103 -16.55 -11.11 -10.33
C GLU A 103 -16.20 -10.06 -11.38
N ASN A 104 -16.55 -8.80 -11.15
CA ASN A 104 -16.25 -7.67 -12.03
C ASN A 104 -14.86 -7.08 -11.83
N VAL A 105 -14.06 -7.57 -10.87
CA VAL A 105 -12.69 -7.14 -10.62
C VAL A 105 -11.75 -8.07 -11.37
N LEU A 106 -11.22 -7.62 -12.49
CA LEU A 106 -10.47 -8.46 -13.44
C LEU A 106 -8.96 -8.33 -13.26
N GLY A 107 -8.23 -9.38 -13.66
CA GLY A 107 -6.77 -9.29 -13.75
C GLY A 107 -6.34 -8.17 -14.71
N GLY A 108 -5.52 -7.25 -14.21
CA GLY A 108 -5.09 -6.04 -14.91
C GLY A 108 -5.83 -4.76 -14.50
N ASP A 109 -6.96 -4.86 -13.79
CA ASP A 109 -7.59 -3.68 -13.21
C ASP A 109 -6.78 -3.11 -12.03
N VAL A 110 -7.07 -1.87 -11.66
CA VAL A 110 -6.53 -1.24 -10.46
C VAL A 110 -7.61 -1.17 -9.39
N VAL A 111 -7.31 -1.62 -8.17
CA VAL A 111 -8.16 -1.43 -7.00
C VAL A 111 -7.59 -0.30 -6.15
N ILE A 112 -8.42 0.70 -5.83
CA ILE A 112 -8.11 1.81 -4.93
C ILE A 112 -8.86 1.56 -3.62
N ALA A 113 -8.13 1.38 -2.52
CA ALA A 113 -8.72 1.06 -1.24
C ALA A 113 -9.31 2.31 -0.56
N THR A 114 -10.59 2.29 -0.25
CA THR A 114 -11.26 3.30 0.58
C THR A 114 -11.18 2.98 2.08
N GLY A 115 -10.96 1.71 2.38
CA GLY A 115 -10.77 1.17 3.72
C GLY A 115 -10.33 -0.29 3.64
N ALA A 116 -9.94 -0.85 4.77
CA ALA A 116 -9.48 -2.22 4.85
C ALA A 116 -10.11 -2.98 6.02
N VAL A 117 -10.47 -4.25 5.78
CA VAL A 117 -10.84 -5.18 6.83
C VAL A 117 -9.59 -5.50 7.66
N ARG A 118 -9.66 -5.30 8.96
CA ARG A 118 -8.57 -5.53 9.92
C ARG A 118 -8.49 -7.00 10.33
N MET A 119 -8.12 -7.88 9.37
CA MET A 119 -7.96 -9.31 9.62
C MET A 119 -6.48 -9.70 9.87
N GLU A 120 -5.71 -8.75 10.41
CA GLU A 120 -4.29 -8.87 10.73
C GLU A 120 -4.02 -8.41 12.18
N GLY A 121 -2.84 -8.71 12.71
CA GLY A 121 -2.48 -8.44 14.10
C GLY A 121 -1.96 -7.03 14.34
N THR A 122 -1.18 -6.48 13.41
CA THR A 122 -0.44 -5.23 13.61
C THR A 122 -1.34 -4.05 13.96
N SER A 123 -2.42 -3.84 13.21
CA SER A 123 -3.32 -2.70 13.47
C SER A 123 -4.00 -2.79 14.85
N ARG A 124 -4.14 -3.98 15.41
CA ARG A 124 -4.73 -4.20 16.74
C ARG A 124 -3.83 -3.72 17.87
N GLU A 125 -2.52 -3.68 17.65
CA GLU A 125 -1.56 -3.12 18.61
C GLU A 125 -1.54 -1.59 18.59
N PHE A 126 -1.98 -0.95 17.49
CA PHE A 126 -2.11 0.51 17.39
C PHE A 126 -3.45 1.03 17.92
N ALA A 127 -4.54 0.32 17.67
CA ALA A 127 -5.88 0.82 17.98
C ALA A 127 -6.88 -0.33 18.27
N PRO A 128 -7.93 -0.09 19.09
CA PRO A 128 -9.03 -1.04 19.30
C PRO A 128 -9.63 -1.48 17.96
N ILE A 129 -10.14 -2.72 17.90
CA ILE A 129 -10.64 -3.31 16.64
C ILE A 129 -11.82 -2.54 16.04
N GLU A 130 -12.58 -1.84 16.87
CA GLU A 130 -13.73 -1.03 16.49
C GLU A 130 -13.32 0.24 15.73
N TYR A 131 -12.07 0.70 15.86
CA TYR A 131 -11.58 1.85 15.11
C TYR A 131 -11.37 1.45 13.64
N PRO A 132 -12.02 2.13 12.68
CA PRO A 132 -12.00 1.70 11.28
C PRO A 132 -10.65 2.01 10.62
N ALA A 133 -10.13 1.05 9.83
CA ALA A 133 -8.99 1.28 8.95
C ALA A 133 -9.46 1.94 7.65
N VAL A 134 -9.45 3.27 7.61
CA VAL A 134 -9.86 4.08 6.46
C VAL A 134 -8.67 4.80 5.84
N SER A 135 -8.67 4.89 4.51
CA SER A 135 -7.69 5.69 3.77
C SER A 135 -7.95 7.19 3.93
N ASP A 136 -6.94 8.01 3.72
CA ASP A 136 -7.10 9.46 3.61
C ASP A 136 -7.96 9.81 2.39
N PHE A 137 -8.99 10.61 2.58
CA PHE A 137 -9.93 10.98 1.52
C PHE A 137 -9.24 11.76 0.39
N GLY A 138 -8.33 12.65 0.70
CA GLY A 138 -7.60 13.46 -0.30
C GLY A 138 -6.70 12.58 -1.16
N VAL A 139 -5.99 11.62 -0.55
CA VAL A 139 -5.14 10.65 -1.28
C VAL A 139 -6.00 9.73 -2.14
N THR A 140 -7.11 9.22 -1.61
CA THR A 140 -8.03 8.36 -2.36
C THR A 140 -8.64 9.07 -3.57
N ALA A 141 -9.05 10.34 -3.39
CA ALA A 141 -9.56 11.17 -4.48
C ALA A 141 -8.51 11.40 -5.57
N ALA A 142 -7.26 11.71 -5.19
CA ALA A 142 -6.16 11.87 -6.15
C ALA A 142 -5.86 10.56 -6.92
N LEU A 143 -5.89 9.41 -6.25
CA LEU A 143 -5.73 8.10 -6.91
C LEU A 143 -6.84 7.82 -7.93
N LYS A 144 -8.10 8.13 -7.56
CA LYS A 144 -9.25 8.01 -8.46
C LYS A 144 -9.08 8.91 -9.68
N ASN A 145 -8.81 10.20 -9.46
CA ASN A 145 -8.63 11.18 -10.54
C ASN A 145 -7.49 10.75 -11.50
N ALA A 146 -6.38 10.27 -10.93
CA ALA A 146 -5.25 9.77 -11.71
C ALA A 146 -5.66 8.58 -12.60
N ALA A 147 -6.37 7.59 -12.05
CA ALA A 147 -6.83 6.44 -12.82
C ALA A 147 -7.79 6.85 -13.95
N GLU A 148 -8.73 7.76 -13.67
CA GLU A 148 -9.66 8.33 -14.67
C GLU A 148 -8.91 9.09 -15.77
N SER A 149 -7.97 9.96 -15.42
CA SER A 149 -7.20 10.76 -16.38
C SER A 149 -6.32 9.92 -17.31
N LEU A 150 -5.84 8.78 -16.80
CA LEU A 150 -5.04 7.81 -17.55
C LEU A 150 -5.89 6.79 -18.33
N GLY A 151 -7.23 6.82 -18.19
CA GLY A 151 -8.12 5.85 -18.82
C GLY A 151 -7.94 4.41 -18.32
N ILE A 152 -7.48 4.23 -17.07
CA ILE A 152 -7.22 2.92 -16.49
C ILE A 152 -8.50 2.37 -15.84
N SER A 153 -8.84 1.11 -16.18
CA SER A 153 -9.93 0.38 -15.50
C SER A 153 -9.64 0.26 -14.01
N HIS A 154 -10.56 0.74 -13.17
CA HIS A 154 -10.33 0.78 -11.74
C HIS A 154 -11.61 0.60 -10.92
N HIS A 155 -11.44 0.19 -9.68
CA HIS A 155 -12.49 -0.01 -8.71
C HIS A 155 -12.13 0.68 -7.40
N LEU A 156 -13.12 1.32 -6.76
CA LEU A 156 -12.98 1.91 -5.43
C LEU A 156 -13.80 1.14 -4.41
N GLY A 157 -13.21 0.76 -3.31
CA GLY A 157 -13.94 0.09 -2.24
C GLY A 157 -13.04 -0.50 -1.16
N VAL A 158 -13.66 -1.30 -0.30
CA VAL A 158 -12.98 -1.95 0.81
C VAL A 158 -12.18 -3.14 0.32
N VAL A 159 -10.97 -3.30 0.86
CA VAL A 159 -10.12 -4.48 0.64
C VAL A 159 -10.03 -5.32 1.91
N GLN A 160 -9.78 -6.62 1.76
CA GLN A 160 -9.45 -7.49 2.88
C GLN A 160 -7.94 -7.47 3.10
N CYS A 161 -7.50 -7.13 4.33
CA CYS A 161 -6.10 -7.17 4.73
C CYS A 161 -5.87 -8.30 5.72
N LYS A 162 -4.88 -9.16 5.43
CA LYS A 162 -4.59 -10.38 6.19
C LYS A 162 -3.10 -10.58 6.44
N ASP A 163 -2.74 -11.44 7.41
CA ASP A 163 -1.36 -11.83 7.69
C ASP A 163 -0.93 -13.12 6.98
N SER A 164 -1.88 -14.05 6.75
CA SER A 164 -1.55 -15.35 6.16
C SER A 164 -1.94 -15.43 4.69
N PHE A 165 -0.95 -15.47 3.80
CA PHE A 165 -1.18 -15.68 2.37
C PHE A 165 -1.83 -17.04 2.10
N PHE A 166 -1.25 -18.12 2.63
CA PHE A 166 -1.76 -19.48 2.43
C PHE A 166 -3.06 -19.75 3.18
N GLY A 167 -3.35 -19.02 4.28
CA GLY A 167 -4.65 -19.09 4.94
C GLY A 167 -5.83 -18.66 4.07
N GLN A 168 -5.56 -17.88 3.00
CA GLN A 168 -6.57 -17.56 2.00
C GLN A 168 -6.61 -18.54 0.84
N HIS A 169 -5.45 -19.00 0.35
CA HIS A 169 -5.36 -19.77 -0.88
C HIS A 169 -5.55 -21.26 -0.66
N GLU A 170 -5.22 -21.74 0.51
CA GLU A 170 -5.30 -23.16 0.93
C GLU A 170 -5.96 -23.26 2.32
N PRO A 171 -7.15 -22.66 2.53
CA PRO A 171 -7.77 -22.61 3.86
C PRO A 171 -8.13 -24.01 4.39
N GLU A 172 -8.40 -24.96 3.51
CA GLU A 172 -8.81 -26.34 3.84
C GLU A 172 -7.74 -27.12 4.62
N ILE A 173 -6.46 -26.78 4.45
CA ILE A 173 -5.37 -27.44 5.19
C ILE A 173 -5.04 -26.73 6.53
N MET A 174 -5.66 -25.58 6.80
CA MET A 174 -5.41 -24.83 8.02
C MET A 174 -6.23 -25.37 9.21
N PRO A 175 -5.66 -25.38 10.42
CA PRO A 175 -6.38 -25.86 11.61
C PRO A 175 -7.69 -25.08 11.89
N VAL A 176 -7.78 -23.83 11.43
CA VAL A 176 -8.93 -22.92 11.58
C VAL A 176 -9.69 -22.73 10.27
N SER A 177 -9.70 -23.74 9.38
CA SER A 177 -10.32 -23.66 8.05
C SER A 177 -11.74 -23.10 8.09
N TYR A 178 -12.57 -23.57 9.01
CA TYR A 178 -13.95 -23.14 9.22
C TYR A 178 -14.07 -21.61 9.45
N GLU A 179 -13.13 -21.03 10.19
CA GLU A 179 -13.11 -19.58 10.46
C GLU A 179 -12.70 -18.81 9.21
N LEU A 180 -11.65 -19.26 8.53
CA LEU A 180 -11.11 -18.60 7.33
C LEU A 180 -12.13 -18.61 6.19
N GLU A 181 -12.75 -19.76 5.93
CA GLU A 181 -13.76 -19.92 4.88
C GLU A 181 -15.01 -19.09 5.18
N ASN A 182 -15.54 -19.12 6.42
CA ASN A 182 -16.69 -18.34 6.82
C ASN A 182 -16.44 -16.83 6.72
N LYS A 183 -15.27 -16.36 7.16
CA LYS A 183 -14.87 -14.96 7.02
C LYS A 183 -14.73 -14.55 5.55
N TRP A 184 -14.12 -15.39 4.72
CA TRP A 184 -14.02 -15.13 3.29
C TRP A 184 -15.38 -14.93 2.64
N GLN A 185 -16.35 -15.83 2.94
CA GLN A 185 -17.71 -15.71 2.47
C GLN A 185 -18.41 -14.44 2.98
N ALA A 186 -18.16 -14.04 4.22
CA ALA A 186 -18.68 -12.79 4.75
C ALA A 186 -18.14 -11.58 3.99
N TRP A 187 -16.84 -11.52 3.72
CA TRP A 187 -16.23 -10.43 2.97
C TRP A 187 -16.72 -10.35 1.53
N LEU A 188 -16.92 -11.50 0.86
CA LEU A 188 -17.52 -11.55 -0.48
C LEU A 188 -18.92 -10.94 -0.47
N ARG A 189 -19.77 -11.33 0.50
CA ARG A 189 -21.16 -10.82 0.63
C ARG A 189 -21.19 -9.33 1.00
N MET A 190 -20.20 -8.84 1.71
CA MET A 190 -20.02 -7.41 2.04
C MET A 190 -19.47 -6.58 0.88
N GLY A 191 -19.09 -7.21 -0.22
CA GLY A 191 -18.59 -6.52 -1.41
C GLY A 191 -17.12 -6.12 -1.32
N CYS A 192 -16.29 -6.78 -0.49
CA CYS A 192 -14.85 -6.56 -0.53
C CYS A 192 -14.33 -6.81 -1.94
N LEU A 193 -13.56 -5.85 -2.48
CA LEU A 193 -13.13 -5.87 -3.88
C LEU A 193 -11.92 -6.77 -4.11
N ALA A 194 -10.99 -6.77 -3.17
CA ALA A 194 -9.71 -7.45 -3.32
C ALA A 194 -9.09 -7.81 -1.97
N SER A 195 -8.10 -8.68 -2.00
CA SER A 195 -7.33 -9.13 -0.85
C SER A 195 -5.86 -8.78 -0.99
N GLU A 196 -5.28 -8.20 0.08
CA GLU A 196 -3.88 -7.78 0.19
C GLU A 196 -3.39 -7.94 1.64
N MET A 197 -2.23 -7.38 2.03
CA MET A 197 -1.61 -7.73 3.31
C MET A 197 -1.11 -6.54 4.17
N GLU A 198 -1.29 -5.27 3.77
CA GLU A 198 -0.65 -4.13 4.47
C GLU A 198 -1.56 -2.93 4.74
N SER A 199 -2.64 -2.75 3.98
CA SER A 199 -3.42 -1.50 4.05
C SER A 199 -4.03 -1.23 5.43
N ALA A 200 -4.53 -2.25 6.12
CA ALA A 200 -5.12 -2.03 7.45
C ALA A 200 -4.09 -1.48 8.43
N ALA A 201 -2.90 -2.07 8.47
CA ALA A 201 -1.81 -1.61 9.32
C ALA A 201 -1.37 -0.18 8.95
N LEU A 202 -1.19 0.10 7.64
CA LEU A 202 -0.78 1.42 7.16
C LEU A 202 -1.83 2.51 7.42
N PHE A 203 -3.12 2.22 7.23
CA PHE A 203 -4.18 3.19 7.49
C PHE A 203 -4.29 3.52 8.98
N ILE A 204 -4.22 2.51 9.86
CA ILE A 204 -4.27 2.72 11.31
C ILE A 204 -3.01 3.43 11.81
N ALA A 205 -1.81 3.00 11.38
CA ALA A 205 -0.57 3.68 11.73
C ALA A 205 -0.56 5.13 11.23
N GLY A 206 -1.04 5.38 10.01
CA GLY A 206 -1.17 6.73 9.44
C GLY A 206 -2.08 7.64 10.26
N GLN A 207 -3.22 7.14 10.74
CA GLN A 207 -4.12 7.87 11.64
C GLN A 207 -3.42 8.22 12.96
N PHE A 208 -2.73 7.26 13.56
CA PHE A 208 -1.95 7.47 14.79
C PHE A 208 -0.85 8.52 14.60
N LEU A 209 -0.11 8.44 13.51
CA LEU A 209 1.01 9.34 13.19
C LEU A 209 0.54 10.71 12.64
N ARG A 210 -0.77 10.89 12.38
CA ARG A 210 -1.35 12.10 11.77
C ARG A 210 -0.80 12.39 10.37
N VAL A 211 -0.58 11.35 9.57
CA VAL A 211 -0.11 11.42 8.19
C VAL A 211 -1.17 10.89 7.23
N ARG A 212 -1.13 11.35 5.98
CA ARG A 212 -2.07 10.93 4.93
C ARG A 212 -1.62 9.62 4.31
N VAL A 213 -2.49 8.64 4.21
CA VAL A 213 -2.20 7.33 3.60
C VAL A 213 -3.32 6.90 2.67
N GLY A 214 -2.96 6.46 1.47
CA GLY A 214 -3.85 5.76 0.54
C GLY A 214 -3.16 4.57 -0.10
N SER A 215 -3.93 3.70 -0.74
CA SER A 215 -3.40 2.48 -1.38
C SER A 215 -4.05 2.23 -2.72
N CYS A 216 -3.25 1.78 -3.70
CA CYS A 216 -3.72 1.24 -4.95
C CYS A 216 -2.97 -0.05 -5.32
N PHE A 217 -3.64 -0.94 -6.01
CA PHE A 217 -3.16 -2.28 -6.30
C PHE A 217 -3.45 -2.68 -7.73
N LEU A 218 -2.48 -3.35 -8.37
CA LEU A 218 -2.75 -4.15 -9.55
C LEU A 218 -3.48 -5.44 -9.14
N VAL A 219 -4.58 -5.75 -9.77
CA VAL A 219 -5.21 -7.08 -9.66
C VAL A 219 -4.39 -8.09 -10.46
N VAL A 220 -3.75 -9.04 -9.76
CA VAL A 220 -2.95 -10.08 -10.43
C VAL A 220 -3.85 -11.12 -11.07
N ALA A 221 -4.84 -11.60 -10.34
CA ALA A 221 -5.82 -12.59 -10.75
C ALA A 221 -7.03 -12.54 -9.80
N ASN A 222 -8.08 -13.29 -10.12
CA ASN A 222 -9.30 -13.34 -9.30
C ASN A 222 -9.64 -14.79 -8.95
N GLN A 223 -9.51 -15.14 -7.67
CA GLN A 223 -9.74 -16.49 -7.14
C GLN A 223 -11.21 -16.95 -7.33
N GLU A 224 -12.18 -16.04 -7.17
CA GLU A 224 -13.60 -16.39 -7.28
C GLU A 224 -14.00 -16.67 -8.74
N ARG A 225 -13.41 -15.95 -9.70
CA ARG A 225 -13.58 -16.25 -11.12
C ARG A 225 -12.97 -17.61 -11.47
N ALA A 226 -11.78 -17.92 -10.96
CA ALA A 226 -11.15 -19.23 -11.14
C ALA A 226 -12.03 -20.38 -10.61
N LYS A 227 -12.59 -20.23 -9.40
CA LYS A 227 -13.50 -21.22 -8.80
C LYS A 227 -14.76 -21.46 -9.64
N LYS A 228 -15.24 -20.43 -10.34
CA LYS A 228 -16.43 -20.49 -11.21
C LYS A 228 -16.12 -20.91 -12.65
N GLY A 229 -14.86 -21.19 -12.98
CA GLY A 229 -14.44 -21.51 -14.34
C GLY A 229 -14.59 -20.35 -15.34
N LEU A 230 -14.66 -19.11 -14.85
CA LEU A 230 -14.70 -17.90 -15.68
C LEU A 230 -13.29 -17.53 -16.15
N GLU A 231 -13.22 -16.78 -17.25
CA GLU A 231 -11.94 -16.21 -17.70
C GLU A 231 -11.25 -15.48 -16.58
N ASN A 232 -9.99 -15.84 -16.32
CA ASN A 232 -9.19 -15.29 -15.22
C ASN A 232 -7.78 -14.95 -15.72
N LYS A 233 -7.66 -13.79 -16.37
CA LYS A 233 -6.39 -13.27 -16.84
C LYS A 233 -5.44 -13.04 -15.69
N GLN A 234 -4.19 -13.50 -15.84
CA GLN A 234 -3.12 -13.22 -14.88
C GLN A 234 -2.23 -12.09 -15.39
N VAL A 235 -2.03 -11.06 -14.58
CA VAL A 235 -1.23 -9.88 -14.92
C VAL A 235 -0.26 -9.60 -13.77
N HIS A 236 1.04 -9.55 -14.07
CA HIS A 236 2.09 -9.35 -13.07
C HIS A 236 2.83 -8.01 -13.22
N ASP A 237 2.67 -7.33 -14.37
CA ASP A 237 3.31 -6.03 -14.59
C ASP A 237 2.56 -4.93 -13.86
N THR A 238 3.20 -4.38 -12.83
CA THR A 238 2.63 -3.36 -11.95
C THR A 238 2.69 -1.95 -12.51
N GLU A 239 3.17 -1.76 -13.73
CA GLU A 239 3.41 -0.45 -14.35
C GLU A 239 2.17 0.47 -14.32
N ILE A 240 0.98 -0.09 -14.58
CA ILE A 240 -0.26 0.70 -14.56
C ILE A 240 -0.59 1.24 -13.16
N ALA A 241 -0.40 0.43 -12.12
CA ALA A 241 -0.63 0.88 -10.74
C ALA A 241 0.43 1.89 -10.30
N ILE A 242 1.68 1.73 -10.75
CA ILE A 242 2.76 2.69 -10.53
C ILE A 242 2.41 4.04 -11.17
N LYS A 243 1.95 4.06 -12.43
CA LYS A 243 1.53 5.30 -13.11
C LYS A 243 0.40 6.01 -12.37
N VAL A 244 -0.61 5.27 -11.91
CA VAL A 244 -1.69 5.83 -11.10
C VAL A 244 -1.15 6.48 -9.83
N ALA A 245 -0.27 5.80 -9.10
CA ALA A 245 0.30 6.34 -7.86
C ALA A 245 1.18 7.58 -8.09
N VAL A 246 2.00 7.56 -9.15
CA VAL A 246 2.86 8.70 -9.49
C VAL A 246 2.02 9.91 -9.91
N GLU A 247 0.99 9.72 -10.74
CA GLU A 247 0.13 10.83 -11.16
C GLU A 247 -0.69 11.39 -9.99
N ALA A 248 -1.22 10.53 -9.12
CA ALA A 248 -1.87 10.96 -7.89
C ALA A 248 -0.92 11.74 -6.97
N MET A 249 0.33 11.32 -6.87
CA MET A 249 1.34 12.05 -6.08
C MET A 249 1.60 13.45 -6.66
N LYS A 250 1.66 13.58 -7.99
CA LYS A 250 1.79 14.91 -8.64
C LYS A 250 0.60 15.82 -8.34
N GLU A 251 -0.62 15.27 -8.35
CA GLU A 251 -1.84 16.04 -7.99
C GLU A 251 -1.76 16.54 -6.55
N LEU A 252 -1.40 15.66 -5.60
CA LEU A 252 -1.27 16.00 -4.18
C LEU A 252 -0.21 17.08 -3.95
N ILE A 253 0.95 16.96 -4.58
CA ILE A 253 2.03 17.97 -4.50
C ILE A 253 1.55 19.33 -5.01
N LYS A 254 0.92 19.35 -6.19
CA LYS A 254 0.42 20.62 -6.77
C LYS A 254 -0.65 21.25 -5.89
N LYS A 255 -1.55 20.47 -5.31
CA LYS A 255 -2.59 20.94 -4.40
C LYS A 255 -2.00 21.55 -3.14
N ASP A 256 -1.03 20.87 -2.51
CA ASP A 256 -0.39 21.31 -1.28
C ASP A 256 0.48 22.57 -1.51
N CYS A 257 1.09 22.73 -2.70
CA CYS A 257 1.86 23.94 -3.03
C CYS A 257 0.99 25.17 -3.32
N ASN A 258 -0.30 24.96 -3.62
CA ASN A 258 -1.25 26.05 -3.93
C ASN A 258 -2.14 26.41 -2.72
N SER A 259 -2.01 25.68 -1.62
CA SER A 259 -2.75 25.90 -0.36
C SER A 259 -1.93 26.71 0.63
#